data_cce7bca488644f08913aedeea53fcbe1
#
_entry.id   cce7bca488644f08913aedeea53fcbe1
#
_cell.length_a   1.000
_cell.length_b   1.000
_cell.length_c   1.000
_cell.angle_alpha   90.00
_cell.angle_beta   90.00
_cell.angle_gamma   90.00
#
_symmetry.space_group_name_H-M   'P 1'
#
loop_
_entity.id
_entity.type
_entity.pdbx_description
1 polymer ?
#
loop_
_entity_poly.entity_id
_entity_poly.type
_entity_poly.pdbx_seq_one_letter_code
_entity_poly.pdbx_strand_id
1 'polypeptide(L)'
;MHLKLQSDPHSGANTITGYGDGYVEINQTPYKHSVLLSSDGATLEWPAKSFSDLEASHFSQMVDLKPELILIGTGSRQQFPKPELLKSLISAKIGFEIMDSQAACRTYNILVGEGRKVLLALIVEPA
;
A
#
# COMPACT_ATOMS: atom_id res chain seq x y z
N MET A 1 6.27 -3.47 17.94
CA MET A 1 5.35 -2.54 18.63
C MET A 1 4.13 -2.29 17.78
N HIS A 2 2.96 -2.31 18.40
CA HIS A 2 1.70 -2.04 17.72
C HIS A 2 1.37 -0.55 17.79
N LEU A 3 1.16 0.08 16.64
CA LEU A 3 0.69 1.46 16.57
C LEU A 3 -0.74 1.46 16.07
N LYS A 4 -1.62 2.06 16.85
CA LYS A 4 -3.03 2.14 16.50
C LYS A 4 -3.33 3.51 15.89
N LEU A 5 -3.94 3.50 14.70
CA LEU A 5 -4.33 4.71 13.99
C LEU A 5 -5.83 4.91 14.11
N GLN A 6 -6.24 6.18 14.12
CA GLN A 6 -7.65 6.50 14.09
C GLN A 6 -8.23 6.25 12.70
N SER A 7 -9.40 5.63 12.65
CA SER A 7 -10.16 5.50 11.41
C SER A 7 -11.40 6.37 11.50
N ASP A 8 -11.87 6.84 10.33
CA ASP A 8 -13.11 7.61 10.25
C ASP A 8 -14.27 6.64 10.01
N PRO A 9 -15.15 6.41 10.99
CA PRO A 9 -16.24 5.45 10.85
C PRO A 9 -17.30 5.87 9.83
N HIS A 10 -17.28 7.14 9.37
CA HIS A 10 -18.27 7.66 8.44
C HIS A 10 -17.82 7.65 6.99
N SER A 11 -16.54 7.36 6.73
CA SER A 11 -15.98 7.45 5.38
C SER A 11 -16.45 6.31 4.46
N GLY A 12 -16.74 5.14 5.02
CA GLY A 12 -17.02 3.93 4.24
C GLY A 12 -15.80 3.37 3.51
N ALA A 13 -14.66 4.03 3.59
CA ALA A 13 -13.43 3.62 2.94
C ALA A 13 -12.62 2.68 3.83
N ASN A 14 -11.77 1.86 3.20
CA ASN A 14 -10.82 1.04 3.93
C ASN A 14 -9.75 1.91 4.57
N THR A 15 -9.42 1.64 5.82
CA THR A 15 -8.41 2.41 6.54
C THR A 15 -7.41 1.49 7.23
N ILE A 16 -6.20 2.03 7.44
CA ILE A 16 -5.19 1.36 8.25
C ILE A 16 -5.49 1.70 9.71
N THR A 17 -5.76 0.70 10.52
CA THR A 17 -6.09 0.88 11.93
C THR A 17 -4.94 0.52 12.87
N GLY A 18 -3.82 0.04 12.32
CA GLY A 18 -2.63 -0.23 13.10
C GLY A 18 -1.53 -0.85 12.24
N TYR A 19 -0.32 -0.85 12.76
CA TYR A 19 0.81 -1.54 12.13
C TYR A 19 1.90 -1.79 13.17
N GLY A 20 2.78 -2.75 12.84
CA GLY A 20 3.90 -3.09 13.68
C GLY A 20 4.83 -4.04 12.93
N ASP A 21 5.73 -4.69 13.67
CA ASP A 21 6.67 -5.62 13.06
C ASP A 21 5.92 -6.84 12.52
N GLY A 22 6.02 -7.05 11.20
CA GLY A 22 5.48 -8.22 10.56
C GLY A 22 3.97 -8.21 10.29
N TYR A 23 3.30 -7.06 10.49
CA TYR A 23 1.87 -7.00 10.22
C TYR A 23 1.37 -5.59 9.92
N VAL A 24 0.22 -5.53 9.29
CA VAL A 24 -0.58 -4.31 9.13
C VAL A 24 -2.02 -4.67 9.52
N GLU A 25 -2.71 -3.73 10.15
CA GLU A 25 -4.10 -3.91 10.55
C GLU A 25 -4.98 -3.02 9.68
N ILE A 26 -5.92 -3.64 8.97
CA ILE A 26 -6.83 -2.96 8.05
C ILE A 26 -8.25 -3.18 8.57
N ASN A 27 -8.97 -2.10 8.82
CA ASN A 27 -10.33 -2.18 9.36
C ASN A 27 -10.39 -3.12 10.58
N GLN A 28 -9.38 -3.04 11.43
CA GLN A 28 -9.24 -3.83 12.67
C GLN A 28 -8.93 -5.32 12.44
N THR A 29 -8.60 -5.72 11.22
CA THR A 29 -8.18 -7.09 10.91
C THR A 29 -6.68 -7.09 10.60
N PRO A 30 -5.87 -7.91 11.29
CA PRO A 30 -4.42 -7.96 11.03
C PRO A 30 -4.10 -8.84 9.81
N TYR A 31 -3.13 -8.38 9.03
CA TYR A 31 -2.58 -9.09 7.88
C TYR A 31 -1.08 -9.24 8.07
N LYS A 32 -0.58 -10.46 7.92
CA LYS A 32 0.85 -10.77 8.12
C LYS A 32 1.59 -10.99 6.82
N HIS A 33 1.05 -10.45 5.73
CA HIS A 33 1.65 -10.52 4.40
C HIS A 33 1.45 -9.19 3.71
N SER A 34 2.22 -8.96 2.64
CA SER A 34 2.09 -7.75 1.84
C SER A 34 0.71 -7.66 1.21
N VAL A 35 0.19 -6.45 1.07
CA VAL A 35 -1.19 -6.23 0.62
C VAL A 35 -1.27 -5.17 -0.47
N LEU A 36 -2.29 -5.30 -1.31
CA LEU A 36 -2.79 -4.24 -2.18
C LEU A 36 -4.13 -3.82 -1.61
N LEU A 37 -4.20 -2.60 -1.11
CA LEU A 37 -5.41 -2.09 -0.48
C LEU A 37 -5.98 -0.94 -1.29
N SER A 38 -7.16 -1.17 -1.89
CA SER A 38 -7.91 -0.10 -2.55
C SER A 38 -8.76 0.63 -1.52
N SER A 39 -8.77 1.96 -1.59
CA SER A 39 -9.54 2.76 -0.63
C SER A 39 -11.04 2.46 -0.70
N ASP A 40 -11.55 2.09 -1.87
CA ASP A 40 -12.98 1.81 -2.09
C ASP A 40 -13.25 0.39 -2.59
N GLY A 41 -12.30 -0.51 -2.44
CA GLY A 41 -12.42 -1.85 -2.99
C GLY A 41 -11.91 -2.93 -2.06
N ALA A 42 -11.39 -4.00 -2.65
CA ALA A 42 -10.95 -5.18 -1.93
C ALA A 42 -9.53 -5.01 -1.37
N THR A 43 -9.23 -5.81 -0.36
CA THR A 43 -7.86 -6.03 0.10
C THR A 43 -7.38 -7.31 -0.55
N LEU A 44 -6.28 -7.22 -1.30
CA LEU A 44 -5.70 -8.36 -2.02
C LEU A 44 -4.32 -8.67 -1.43
N GLU A 45 -3.94 -9.93 -1.48
CA GLU A 45 -2.56 -10.28 -1.16
C GLU A 45 -1.64 -9.79 -2.28
N TRP A 46 -0.55 -9.12 -1.91
CA TRP A 46 0.49 -8.72 -2.84
C TRP A 46 1.63 -9.73 -2.69
N PRO A 47 1.90 -10.54 -3.72
CA PRO A 47 2.81 -11.69 -3.55
C PRO A 47 4.29 -11.29 -3.58
N ALA A 48 4.68 -10.41 -2.68
CA ALA A 48 6.06 -9.98 -2.50
C ALA A 48 6.36 -9.98 -1.00
N LYS A 49 7.27 -10.83 -0.55
CA LYS A 49 7.61 -10.93 0.88
C LYS A 49 8.53 -9.81 1.33
N SER A 50 9.30 -9.25 0.39
CA SER A 50 10.24 -8.17 0.67
C SER A 50 10.43 -7.34 -0.58
N PHE A 51 11.07 -6.19 -0.41
CA PHE A 51 11.37 -5.31 -1.53
C PHE A 51 12.18 -6.02 -2.63
N SER A 52 13.10 -6.90 -2.25
CA SER A 52 13.96 -7.59 -3.22
C SER A 52 13.19 -8.59 -4.11
N ASP A 53 11.98 -8.98 -3.71
CA ASP A 53 11.16 -9.89 -4.51
C ASP A 53 10.41 -9.18 -5.63
N LEU A 54 10.40 -7.86 -5.66
CA LEU A 54 9.59 -7.11 -6.60
C LEU A 54 10.04 -7.30 -8.05
N GLU A 55 9.07 -7.57 -8.91
CA GLU A 55 9.25 -7.75 -10.35
C GLU A 55 8.25 -6.86 -11.09
N ALA A 56 8.41 -6.75 -12.40
CA ALA A 56 7.53 -5.92 -13.22
C ALA A 56 6.06 -6.31 -13.07
N SER A 57 5.76 -7.61 -12.95
CA SER A 57 4.39 -8.10 -12.80
C SER A 57 3.72 -7.62 -11.51
N HIS A 58 4.50 -7.37 -10.45
CA HIS A 58 3.96 -6.84 -9.21
C HIS A 58 3.35 -5.44 -9.39
N PHE A 59 3.86 -4.69 -10.37
CA PHE A 59 3.38 -3.34 -10.64
C PHE A 59 2.34 -3.32 -11.77
N SER A 60 2.51 -4.15 -12.80
CA SER A 60 1.57 -4.15 -13.92
C SER A 60 0.16 -4.56 -13.50
N GLN A 61 0.03 -5.43 -12.50
CA GLN A 61 -1.28 -5.83 -12.00
C GLN A 61 -2.07 -4.68 -11.40
N MET A 62 -1.39 -3.62 -10.95
CA MET A 62 -2.05 -2.47 -10.35
C MET A 62 -2.79 -1.62 -11.38
N VAL A 63 -2.35 -1.65 -12.63
CA VAL A 63 -2.95 -0.84 -13.71
C VAL A 63 -4.42 -1.20 -13.88
N ASP A 64 -4.75 -2.48 -13.77
CA ASP A 64 -6.12 -2.97 -13.95
C ASP A 64 -7.07 -2.49 -12.85
N LEU A 65 -6.53 -2.09 -11.71
CA LEU A 65 -7.34 -1.57 -10.60
C LEU A 65 -7.71 -0.09 -10.78
N LYS A 66 -7.16 0.56 -11.81
CA LYS A 66 -7.46 1.95 -12.20
C LYS A 66 -7.38 2.96 -11.06
N PRO A 67 -6.28 2.98 -10.29
CA PRO A 67 -6.17 3.94 -9.19
C PRO A 67 -5.87 5.34 -9.70
N GLU A 68 -6.26 6.37 -8.93
CA GLU A 68 -5.80 7.74 -9.15
C GLU A 68 -4.35 7.91 -8.75
N LEU A 69 -3.99 7.30 -7.64
CA LEU A 69 -2.66 7.41 -7.04
C LEU A 69 -2.29 6.08 -6.40
N ILE A 70 -1.04 5.69 -6.55
CA ILE A 70 -0.49 4.52 -5.87
C ILE A 70 0.53 5.00 -4.84
N LEU A 71 0.39 4.51 -3.61
CA LEU A 71 1.41 4.65 -2.59
C LEU A 71 2.13 3.31 -2.48
N ILE A 72 3.45 3.34 -2.60
CA ILE A 72 4.26 2.12 -2.51
C ILE A 72 5.04 2.17 -1.21
N GLY A 73 4.73 1.25 -0.29
CA GLY A 73 5.46 1.09 0.96
C GLY A 73 6.51 0.01 0.81
N THR A 74 7.77 0.37 1.01
CA THR A 74 8.90 -0.48 0.64
C THR A 74 9.49 -1.29 1.80
N GLY A 75 8.78 -1.40 2.91
CA GLY A 75 9.27 -2.12 4.08
C GLY A 75 9.76 -1.19 5.16
N SER A 76 10.69 -1.65 5.98
CA SER A 76 11.16 -0.89 7.15
C SER A 76 11.92 0.38 6.79
N ARG A 77 12.39 0.49 5.55
CA ARG A 77 13.10 1.68 5.07
C ARG A 77 12.68 2.00 3.64
N GLN A 78 12.85 3.25 3.23
CA GLN A 78 12.58 3.68 1.87
C GLN A 78 13.63 3.10 0.92
N GLN A 79 13.16 2.45 -0.14
CA GLN A 79 14.00 1.92 -1.21
C GLN A 79 13.29 2.19 -2.53
N PHE A 80 14.07 2.45 -3.59
CA PHE A 80 13.49 2.77 -4.90
C PHE A 80 13.59 1.57 -5.83
N PRO A 81 12.44 1.09 -6.38
CA PRO A 81 12.47 0.03 -7.39
C PRO A 81 13.25 0.49 -8.62
N LYS A 82 13.85 -0.45 -9.33
CA LYS A 82 14.49 -0.14 -10.60
C LYS A 82 13.45 0.44 -11.57
N PRO A 83 13.78 1.49 -12.33
CA PRO A 83 12.82 2.11 -13.24
C PRO A 83 12.15 1.15 -14.21
N GLU A 84 12.86 0.10 -14.65
CA GLU A 84 12.29 -0.91 -15.57
C GLU A 84 11.06 -1.57 -14.97
N LEU A 85 11.00 -1.72 -13.64
CA LEU A 85 9.88 -2.36 -12.97
C LEU A 85 8.63 -1.50 -12.98
N LEU A 86 8.79 -0.18 -13.13
CA LEU A 86 7.70 0.79 -13.02
C LEU A 86 7.13 1.21 -14.38
N LYS A 87 7.62 0.60 -15.47
CA LYS A 87 7.22 1.00 -16.82
C LYS A 87 5.72 0.99 -17.05
N SER A 88 5.02 -0.01 -16.53
CA SER A 88 3.58 -0.13 -16.73
C SER A 88 2.83 1.03 -16.09
N LEU A 89 3.27 1.48 -14.91
CA LEU A 89 2.67 2.62 -14.22
C LEU A 89 2.91 3.90 -14.97
N ILE A 90 4.15 4.09 -15.44
CA ILE A 90 4.55 5.28 -16.20
C ILE A 90 3.79 5.34 -17.52
N SER A 91 3.70 4.22 -18.24
CA SER A 91 2.97 4.15 -19.51
C SER A 91 1.48 4.41 -19.34
N ALA A 92 0.90 3.96 -18.24
CA ALA A 92 -0.51 4.18 -17.93
C ALA A 92 -0.76 5.58 -17.36
N LYS A 93 0.29 6.38 -17.15
CA LYS A 93 0.22 7.74 -16.58
C LYS A 93 -0.43 7.77 -15.20
N ILE A 94 -0.17 6.74 -14.39
CA ILE A 94 -0.66 6.67 -13.02
C ILE A 94 0.40 7.26 -12.10
N GLY A 95 0.01 8.23 -11.27
CA GLY A 95 0.90 8.82 -10.27
C GLY A 95 1.22 7.81 -9.17
N PHE A 96 2.46 7.82 -8.70
CA PHE A 96 2.84 6.99 -7.56
C PHE A 96 3.88 7.71 -6.70
N GLU A 97 3.90 7.35 -5.43
CA GLU A 97 4.89 7.84 -4.47
C GLU A 97 5.46 6.66 -3.72
N ILE A 98 6.75 6.74 -3.41
CA ILE A 98 7.51 5.65 -2.81
C ILE A 98 8.01 6.10 -1.44
N MET A 99 7.72 5.31 -0.41
CA MET A 99 8.10 5.63 0.95
C MET A 99 8.25 4.34 1.77
N ASP A 100 8.78 4.42 2.99
CA ASP A 100 8.77 3.26 3.86
C ASP A 100 7.32 2.89 4.22
N SER A 101 7.12 1.66 4.66
CA SER A 101 5.75 1.15 4.84
C SER A 101 4.96 1.87 5.92
N GLN A 102 5.61 2.32 6.99
CA GLN A 102 4.89 3.06 8.05
C GLN A 102 4.44 4.42 7.54
N ALA A 103 5.30 5.12 6.82
CA ALA A 103 4.95 6.40 6.20
C ALA A 103 3.82 6.23 5.19
N ALA A 104 3.86 5.14 4.42
CA ALA A 104 2.81 4.83 3.45
C ALA A 104 1.45 4.64 4.12
N CYS A 105 1.42 3.95 5.25
CA CYS A 105 0.18 3.77 6.02
C CYS A 105 -0.41 5.10 6.48
N ARG A 106 0.43 5.98 7.01
CA ARG A 106 -0.03 7.29 7.50
C ARG A 106 -0.52 8.16 6.35
N THR A 107 0.25 8.21 5.27
CA THR A 107 -0.12 9.01 4.09
C THR A 107 -1.42 8.50 3.47
N TYR A 108 -1.56 7.18 3.37
CA TYR A 108 -2.78 6.56 2.87
C TYR A 108 -4.01 7.03 3.65
N ASN A 109 -3.97 6.96 4.97
CA ASN A 109 -5.11 7.37 5.79
C ASN A 109 -5.46 8.85 5.61
N ILE A 110 -4.45 9.71 5.49
CA ILE A 110 -4.67 11.14 5.27
C ILE A 110 -5.41 11.36 3.94
N LEU A 111 -4.94 10.74 2.87
CA LEU A 111 -5.52 10.92 1.54
C LEU A 111 -6.93 10.35 1.45
N VAL A 112 -7.15 9.19 2.04
CA VAL A 112 -8.49 8.57 2.07
C VAL A 112 -9.45 9.44 2.88
N GLY A 113 -8.99 10.02 3.97
CA GLY A 113 -9.79 10.96 4.77
C GLY A 113 -10.18 12.21 3.98
N GLU A 114 -9.41 12.54 2.94
CA GLU A 114 -9.70 13.64 2.02
C GLU A 114 -10.57 13.21 0.84
N GLY A 115 -11.04 11.97 0.82
CA GLY A 115 -11.89 11.46 -0.24
C GLY A 115 -11.17 11.02 -1.50
N ARG A 116 -9.83 10.85 -1.45
CA ARG A 116 -9.03 10.45 -2.61
C ARG A 116 -9.13 8.94 -2.86
N LYS A 117 -9.09 8.56 -4.12
CA LYS A 117 -8.99 7.15 -4.54
C LYS A 117 -7.54 6.74 -4.57
N VAL A 118 -7.13 5.94 -3.59
CA VAL A 118 -5.73 5.54 -3.42
C VAL A 118 -5.62 4.03 -3.40
N LEU A 119 -4.59 3.53 -4.08
CA LEU A 119 -4.17 2.14 -3.96
C LEU A 119 -2.89 2.11 -3.13
N LEU A 120 -2.92 1.39 -2.02
CA LEU A 120 -1.74 1.19 -1.19
C LEU A 120 -1.12 -0.16 -1.52
N ALA A 121 0.10 -0.13 -2.04
CA ALA A 121 0.90 -1.34 -2.29
C ALA A 121 1.94 -1.42 -1.18
N LEU A 122 1.70 -2.28 -0.20
CA LEU A 122 2.43 -2.28 1.05
C LEU A 122 3.24 -3.56 1.21
N ILE A 123 4.56 -3.41 1.30
CA ILE A 123 5.43 -4.52 1.70
C ILE A 123 5.31 -4.68 3.21
N VAL A 124 4.93 -5.88 3.63
CA VAL A 124 4.90 -6.29 5.04
C VAL A 124 5.92 -7.41 5.17
N GLU A 125 7.08 -7.06 5.73
CA GLU A 125 8.16 -8.02 5.90
C GLU A 125 7.88 -8.92 7.09
N PRO A 126 8.22 -10.22 7.01
CA PRO A 126 8.05 -11.11 8.18
C PRO A 126 8.81 -10.59 9.40
N ALA A 127 8.19 -10.74 10.56
CA ALA A 127 8.80 -10.33 11.83
C ALA A 127 9.99 -11.23 12.20
#